data_fe825851dd6802bf4d4e080d1b4f09b3
#
_entry.id   fe825851dd6802bf4d4e080d1b4f09b3
#
_cell.length_a   1.000
_cell.length_b   1.000
_cell.length_c   1.000
_cell.angle_alpha   90.00
_cell.angle_beta   90.00
_cell.angle_gamma   90.00
#
_symmetry.space_group_name_H-M   'P 1'
#
loop_
_entity.id
_entity.type
_entity.pdbx_description
1 polymer ?
#
loop_
_entity_poly.entity_id
_entity_poly.type
_entity_poly.pdbx_seq_one_letter_code
_entity_poly.pdbx_strand_id
1 'polypeptide(L)'
;IVFSGIPVCGHLGMTPQSVNTFGGHKVQGKTEKAAKDLIEDALALQEAGAFAIVLECVPAKLAAIVTEKLSIPTIGIGAGVECDGQILVYQDMLGMYQDFSPKFVKHFAEIGKTMKEAFDNYAKEVKDSSFPAVEHTFKIDDEILKRLY
;
A
#
# COMPACT_ATOMS: atom_id res chain seq x y z
N ILE A 1 13.92 1.21 21.11
CA ILE A 1 12.50 0.91 20.85
C ILE A 1 12.24 -0.53 21.30
N VAL A 2 12.95 -1.53 20.76
CA VAL A 2 12.75 -2.97 21.10
C VAL A 2 12.91 -3.20 22.60
N PHE A 3 13.94 -2.68 23.23
CA PHE A 3 14.17 -2.78 24.68
C PHE A 3 13.05 -2.17 25.55
N SER A 4 12.21 -1.32 24.95
CA SER A 4 11.00 -0.78 25.61
C SER A 4 9.78 -1.67 25.42
N GLY A 5 9.96 -2.89 24.90
CA GLY A 5 8.85 -3.85 24.66
C GLY A 5 8.00 -3.56 23.42
N ILE A 6 8.46 -2.67 22.52
CA ILE A 6 7.74 -2.32 21.30
C ILE A 6 8.28 -3.20 20.16
N PRO A 7 7.44 -4.06 19.53
CA PRO A 7 7.87 -4.83 18.38
C PRO A 7 8.19 -3.92 17.18
N VAL A 8 9.30 -4.19 16.51
CA VAL A 8 9.78 -3.37 15.37
C VAL A 8 9.87 -4.24 14.13
N CYS A 9 9.23 -3.80 13.06
CA CYS A 9 9.44 -4.29 11.70
C CYS A 9 10.36 -3.33 10.97
N GLY A 10 11.48 -3.82 10.45
CA GLY A 10 12.42 -3.04 9.65
C GLY A 10 11.86 -2.76 8.24
N HIS A 11 12.40 -1.73 7.56
CA HIS A 11 12.06 -1.44 6.18
C HIS A 11 13.31 -0.99 5.43
N LEU A 12 13.70 -1.73 4.40
CA LEU A 12 14.87 -1.50 3.56
C LEU A 12 14.53 -1.44 2.08
N GLY A 13 15.45 -0.90 1.31
CA GLY A 13 15.25 -0.64 -0.11
C GLY A 13 14.71 0.77 -0.34
N MET A 14 13.71 0.92 -1.19
CA MET A 14 13.03 2.19 -1.40
C MET A 14 12.06 2.44 -0.24
N THR A 15 12.44 3.32 0.68
CA THR A 15 11.55 3.74 1.77
C THR A 15 10.86 5.05 1.37
N PRO A 16 9.53 5.15 1.45
CA PRO A 16 8.80 6.36 1.02
C PRO A 16 9.30 7.64 1.70
N GLN A 17 9.72 7.55 2.95
CA GLN A 17 10.28 8.66 3.72
C GLN A 17 11.59 9.20 3.14
N SER A 18 12.35 8.35 2.43
CA SER A 18 13.67 8.68 1.89
C SER A 18 13.64 8.96 0.38
N VAL A 19 12.46 9.04 -0.24
CA VAL A 19 12.30 9.20 -1.69
C VAL A 19 13.06 10.39 -2.27
N ASN A 20 13.11 11.50 -1.53
CA ASN A 20 13.84 12.69 -1.95
C ASN A 20 15.37 12.47 -1.90
N THR A 21 15.86 11.76 -0.90
CA THR A 21 17.28 11.40 -0.77
C THR A 21 17.73 10.48 -1.89
N PHE A 22 16.85 9.57 -2.34
CA PHE A 22 17.11 8.67 -3.46
C PHE A 22 16.93 9.31 -4.84
N GLY A 23 16.43 10.55 -4.87
CA GLY A 23 16.13 11.25 -6.13
C GLY A 23 14.96 10.60 -6.89
N GLY A 24 13.92 10.16 -6.18
CA GLY A 24 12.69 9.55 -6.70
C GLY A 24 12.54 8.06 -6.37
N HIS A 25 11.48 7.46 -6.89
CA HIS A 25 11.17 6.03 -6.73
C HIS A 25 12.13 5.16 -7.55
N LYS A 26 13.27 4.81 -6.98
CA LYS A 26 14.32 4.04 -7.66
C LYS A 26 14.56 2.71 -6.96
N VAL A 27 14.81 1.67 -7.75
CA VAL A 27 15.27 0.36 -7.25
C VAL A 27 16.61 0.54 -6.53
N GLN A 28 16.68 0.06 -5.30
CA GLN A 28 17.86 0.14 -4.44
C GLN A 28 18.73 -1.12 -4.55
N GLY A 29 20.01 -1.05 -4.15
CA GLY A 29 20.91 -2.21 -4.16
C GLY A 29 21.45 -2.63 -5.54
N LYS A 30 21.47 -1.74 -6.54
CA LYS A 30 21.94 -2.05 -7.90
C LYS A 30 23.44 -2.03 -8.11
N THR A 31 24.21 -1.44 -7.20
CA THR A 31 25.69 -1.43 -7.26
C THR A 31 26.24 -2.38 -6.22
N GLU A 32 27.49 -2.84 -6.40
CA GLU A 32 28.15 -3.73 -5.46
C GLU A 32 28.14 -3.14 -4.03
N LYS A 33 28.49 -1.86 -3.91
CA LYS A 33 28.49 -1.17 -2.62
C LYS A 33 27.08 -1.15 -2.02
N ALA A 34 26.07 -0.68 -2.77
CA ALA A 34 24.71 -0.56 -2.27
C ALA A 34 24.09 -1.94 -1.93
N ALA A 35 24.50 -3.00 -2.62
CA ALA A 35 24.06 -4.35 -2.29
C ALA A 35 24.68 -4.86 -0.98
N LYS A 36 25.98 -4.58 -0.76
CA LYS A 36 26.65 -4.90 0.50
C LYS A 36 26.07 -4.12 1.67
N ASP A 37 25.90 -2.81 1.50
CA ASP A 37 25.30 -1.93 2.51
C ASP A 37 23.89 -2.45 2.90
N LEU A 38 23.05 -2.83 1.93
CA LEU A 38 21.71 -3.34 2.20
C LEU A 38 21.70 -4.67 2.97
N ILE A 39 22.65 -5.57 2.70
CA ILE A 39 22.80 -6.82 3.45
C ILE A 39 23.25 -6.52 4.89
N GLU A 40 24.22 -5.63 5.07
CA GLU A 40 24.73 -5.22 6.38
C GLU A 40 23.62 -4.55 7.21
N ASP A 41 22.82 -3.66 6.60
CA ASP A 41 21.67 -3.01 7.25
C ASP A 41 20.61 -4.03 7.68
N ALA A 42 20.35 -5.05 6.86
CA ALA A 42 19.38 -6.10 7.18
C ALA A 42 19.82 -6.93 8.40
N LEU A 43 21.11 -7.31 8.44
CA LEU A 43 21.69 -8.02 9.58
C LEU A 43 21.69 -7.14 10.84
N ALA A 44 22.04 -5.87 10.73
CA ALA A 44 22.01 -4.92 11.84
C ALA A 44 20.60 -4.72 12.41
N LEU A 45 19.57 -4.66 11.57
CA LEU A 45 18.17 -4.60 12.02
C LEU A 45 17.76 -5.87 12.77
N GLN A 46 18.13 -7.04 12.27
CA GLN A 46 17.89 -8.29 12.97
C GLN A 46 18.61 -8.32 14.33
N GLU A 47 19.88 -7.94 14.39
CA GLU A 47 20.65 -7.89 15.63
C GLU A 47 20.05 -6.89 16.63
N ALA A 48 19.52 -5.77 16.14
CA ALA A 48 18.81 -4.79 16.95
C ALA A 48 17.45 -5.28 17.46
N GLY A 49 16.99 -6.47 17.06
CA GLY A 49 15.78 -7.13 17.56
C GLY A 49 14.52 -6.84 16.72
N ALA A 50 14.66 -6.46 15.47
CA ALA A 50 13.51 -6.42 14.56
C ALA A 50 12.92 -7.84 14.40
N PHE A 51 11.58 -7.97 14.37
CA PHE A 51 10.92 -9.26 14.21
C PHE A 51 10.68 -9.65 12.75
N ALA A 52 10.76 -8.70 11.82
CA ALA A 52 10.60 -8.88 10.38
C ALA A 52 11.24 -7.70 9.64
N ILE A 53 11.50 -7.84 8.34
CA ILE A 53 11.98 -6.77 7.47
C ILE A 53 11.16 -6.72 6.19
N VAL A 54 10.65 -5.54 5.85
CA VAL A 54 10.08 -5.25 4.53
C VAL A 54 11.23 -4.91 3.58
N LEU A 55 11.25 -5.54 2.39
CA LEU A 55 12.16 -5.25 1.29
C LEU A 55 11.35 -4.63 0.13
N GLU A 56 11.54 -3.33 -0.11
CA GLU A 56 10.82 -2.62 -1.17
C GLU A 56 11.72 -2.22 -2.33
N CYS A 57 11.30 -2.55 -3.56
CA CYS A 57 12.02 -2.20 -4.79
C CYS A 57 13.52 -2.60 -4.74
N VAL A 58 13.78 -3.84 -4.36
CA VAL A 58 15.12 -4.46 -4.31
C VAL A 58 15.22 -5.49 -5.45
N PRO A 59 16.40 -5.63 -6.12
CA PRO A 59 16.58 -6.69 -7.12
C PRO A 59 16.30 -8.08 -6.53
N ALA A 60 15.49 -8.90 -7.22
CA ALA A 60 15.03 -10.20 -6.72
C ALA A 60 16.15 -11.11 -6.21
N LYS A 61 17.28 -11.19 -6.94
CA LYS A 61 18.45 -12.00 -6.51
C LYS A 61 19.12 -11.47 -5.24
N LEU A 62 19.11 -10.15 -5.04
CA LEU A 62 19.64 -9.55 -3.81
C LEU A 62 18.70 -9.80 -2.63
N ALA A 63 17.39 -9.67 -2.85
CA ALA A 63 16.38 -9.99 -1.85
C ALA A 63 16.45 -11.46 -1.41
N ALA A 64 16.64 -12.39 -2.36
CA ALA A 64 16.87 -13.80 -2.05
C ALA A 64 18.08 -14.02 -1.12
N ILE A 65 19.22 -13.36 -1.42
CA ILE A 65 20.42 -13.43 -0.57
C ILE A 65 20.15 -12.86 0.83
N VAL A 66 19.41 -11.76 0.93
CA VAL A 66 19.04 -11.17 2.22
C VAL A 66 18.16 -12.14 3.01
N THR A 67 17.12 -12.70 2.37
CA THR A 67 16.21 -13.68 2.99
C THR A 67 16.97 -14.90 3.52
N GLU A 68 17.89 -15.45 2.73
CA GLU A 68 18.70 -16.61 3.13
C GLU A 68 19.61 -16.31 4.34
N LYS A 69 20.11 -15.08 4.46
CA LYS A 69 21.02 -14.67 5.54
C LYS A 69 20.32 -14.33 6.85
N LEU A 70 19.05 -14.03 6.82
CA LEU A 70 18.27 -13.66 8.00
C LEU A 70 17.63 -14.89 8.64
N SER A 71 17.39 -14.82 9.93
CA SER A 71 16.57 -15.76 10.70
C SER A 71 15.18 -15.21 11.02
N ILE A 72 14.93 -13.95 10.70
CA ILE A 72 13.62 -13.29 10.80
C ILE A 72 12.99 -13.17 9.41
N PRO A 73 11.65 -13.22 9.30
CA PRO A 73 10.96 -13.21 8.01
C PRO A 73 11.18 -11.91 7.24
N THR A 74 11.30 -12.05 5.92
CA THR A 74 11.31 -10.96 4.96
C THR A 74 9.95 -10.83 4.27
N ILE A 75 9.50 -9.60 4.03
CA ILE A 75 8.24 -9.29 3.35
C ILE A 75 8.57 -8.44 2.13
N GLY A 76 8.36 -9.01 0.94
CA GLY A 76 8.71 -8.35 -0.32
C GLY A 76 7.57 -7.48 -0.87
N ILE A 77 7.94 -6.30 -1.37
CA ILE A 77 7.12 -5.47 -2.26
C ILE A 77 7.99 -4.99 -3.42
N GLY A 78 7.84 -5.60 -4.58
CA GLY A 78 8.75 -5.37 -5.70
C GLY A 78 10.17 -5.90 -5.46
N ALA A 79 10.32 -6.99 -4.70
CA ALA A 79 11.59 -7.60 -4.34
C ALA A 79 11.75 -9.05 -4.82
N GLY A 80 10.83 -9.55 -5.63
CA GLY A 80 10.86 -10.92 -6.15
C GLY A 80 10.13 -11.92 -5.24
N VAL A 81 10.10 -13.18 -5.68
CA VAL A 81 9.29 -14.25 -5.09
C VAL A 81 9.96 -14.95 -3.90
N GLU A 82 11.25 -14.76 -3.72
CA GLU A 82 12.06 -15.49 -2.71
C GLU A 82 12.01 -14.88 -1.30
N CYS A 83 11.22 -13.82 -1.08
CA CYS A 83 10.91 -13.36 0.27
C CYS A 83 9.87 -14.28 0.91
N ASP A 84 9.89 -14.40 2.25
CA ASP A 84 8.98 -15.28 3.00
C ASP A 84 7.51 -14.86 2.90
N GLY A 85 7.26 -13.56 2.70
CA GLY A 85 5.93 -13.00 2.49
C GLY A 85 5.91 -11.94 1.39
N GLN A 86 4.71 -11.61 0.91
CA GLN A 86 4.49 -10.58 -0.11
C GLN A 86 3.38 -9.64 0.31
N ILE A 87 3.57 -8.35 0.04
CA ILE A 87 2.52 -7.33 0.20
C ILE A 87 2.39 -6.50 -1.07
N LEU A 88 1.22 -5.93 -1.27
CA LEU A 88 0.94 -4.88 -2.24
C LEU A 88 0.02 -3.85 -1.60
N VAL A 89 0.18 -2.60 -2.01
CA VAL A 89 -0.79 -1.54 -1.68
C VAL A 89 -2.14 -1.93 -2.30
N TYR A 90 -3.21 -1.98 -1.49
CA TYR A 90 -4.49 -2.50 -1.95
C TYR A 90 -5.11 -1.66 -3.09
N GLN A 91 -4.84 -0.35 -3.11
CA GLN A 91 -5.28 0.52 -4.20
C GLN A 91 -4.64 0.12 -5.54
N ASP A 92 -3.35 -0.24 -5.51
CA ASP A 92 -2.64 -0.73 -6.68
C ASP A 92 -3.13 -2.12 -7.06
N MET A 93 -3.20 -3.04 -6.09
CA MET A 93 -3.64 -4.42 -6.29
C MET A 93 -5.05 -4.51 -6.89
N LEU A 94 -5.95 -3.62 -6.47
CA LEU A 94 -7.34 -3.59 -6.92
C LEU A 94 -7.57 -2.68 -8.13
N GLY A 95 -6.52 -2.07 -8.71
CA GLY A 95 -6.64 -1.19 -9.86
C GLY A 95 -7.51 0.05 -9.59
N MET A 96 -7.45 0.57 -8.35
CA MET A 96 -8.17 1.79 -7.99
C MET A 96 -7.48 3.03 -8.54
N TYR A 97 -6.16 3.00 -8.67
CA TYR A 97 -5.34 4.06 -9.23
C TYR A 97 -5.01 3.74 -10.69
N GLN A 98 -5.38 4.62 -11.62
CA GLN A 98 -5.27 4.36 -13.05
C GLN A 98 -4.16 5.18 -13.75
N ASP A 99 -3.68 6.26 -13.12
CA ASP A 99 -2.73 7.17 -13.77
C ASP A 99 -1.29 6.64 -13.78
N PHE A 100 -0.93 5.81 -12.82
CA PHE A 100 0.40 5.22 -12.70
C PHE A 100 0.36 3.85 -12.04
N SER A 101 1.04 2.88 -12.62
CA SER A 101 1.22 1.55 -12.03
C SER A 101 2.71 1.20 -12.00
N PRO A 102 3.32 0.98 -10.82
CA PRO A 102 4.69 0.51 -10.73
C PRO A 102 4.88 -0.84 -11.42
N LYS A 103 6.05 -1.08 -12.01
CA LYS A 103 6.36 -2.30 -12.76
C LYS A 103 6.09 -3.60 -11.98
N PHE A 104 6.24 -3.58 -10.67
CA PHE A 104 6.05 -4.75 -9.82
C PHE A 104 4.59 -5.00 -9.42
N VAL A 105 3.69 -4.07 -9.72
CA VAL A 105 2.27 -4.19 -9.42
C VAL A 105 1.60 -5.04 -10.48
N LYS A 106 0.82 -6.01 -10.03
CA LYS A 106 -0.17 -6.73 -10.82
C LYS A 106 -1.55 -6.35 -10.32
N HIS A 107 -2.41 -5.89 -11.23
CA HIS A 107 -3.82 -5.68 -10.90
C HIS A 107 -4.54 -7.02 -10.84
N PHE A 108 -5.25 -7.25 -9.75
CA PHE A 108 -6.12 -8.41 -9.54
C PHE A 108 -7.59 -8.06 -9.76
N ALA A 109 -7.91 -6.76 -9.86
CA ALA A 109 -9.22 -6.22 -10.20
C ALA A 109 -9.06 -4.83 -10.85
N GLU A 110 -10.16 -4.30 -11.41
CA GLU A 110 -10.24 -2.97 -12.04
C GLU A 110 -11.33 -2.13 -11.34
N ILE A 111 -11.25 -2.04 -10.01
CA ILE A 111 -12.29 -1.38 -9.19
C ILE A 111 -12.36 0.12 -9.47
N GLY A 112 -11.27 0.78 -9.83
CA GLY A 112 -11.24 2.21 -10.13
C GLY A 112 -12.22 2.60 -11.24
N LYS A 113 -12.36 1.77 -12.27
CA LYS A 113 -13.35 2.00 -13.34
C LYS A 113 -14.78 1.93 -12.81
N THR A 114 -15.09 0.89 -12.04
CA THR A 114 -16.41 0.70 -11.43
C THR A 114 -16.76 1.83 -10.46
N MET A 115 -15.79 2.29 -9.66
CA MET A 115 -15.97 3.42 -8.77
C MET A 115 -16.28 4.71 -9.55
N LYS A 116 -15.54 4.98 -10.62
CA LYS A 116 -15.77 6.15 -11.46
C LYS A 116 -17.18 6.13 -12.05
N GLU A 117 -17.61 5.01 -12.63
CA GLU A 117 -18.96 4.84 -13.18
C GLU A 117 -20.03 5.06 -12.11
N ALA A 118 -19.83 4.57 -10.89
CA ALA A 118 -20.77 4.77 -9.78
C ALA A 118 -20.85 6.25 -9.37
N PHE A 119 -19.74 6.96 -9.29
CA PHE A 119 -19.75 8.41 -9.00
C PHE A 119 -20.40 9.22 -10.12
N ASP A 120 -20.14 8.89 -11.38
CA ASP A 120 -20.74 9.56 -12.52
C ASP A 120 -22.28 9.36 -12.52
N ASN A 121 -22.76 8.14 -12.24
CA ASN A 121 -24.18 7.82 -12.10
C ASN A 121 -24.82 8.58 -10.93
N TYR A 122 -24.20 8.56 -9.76
CA TYR A 122 -24.66 9.32 -8.60
C TYR A 122 -24.78 10.81 -8.91
N ALA A 123 -23.76 11.39 -9.50
CA ALA A 123 -23.77 12.82 -9.85
C ALA A 123 -24.85 13.16 -10.88
N LYS A 124 -25.13 12.25 -11.80
CA LYS A 124 -26.23 12.40 -12.78
C LYS A 124 -27.59 12.36 -12.09
N GLU A 125 -27.85 11.33 -11.27
CA GLU A 125 -29.13 11.14 -10.59
C GLU A 125 -29.45 12.28 -9.61
N VAL A 126 -28.43 12.84 -8.93
CA VAL A 126 -28.60 14.04 -8.11
C VAL A 126 -28.97 15.25 -8.95
N LYS A 127 -28.34 15.44 -10.13
CA LYS A 127 -28.62 16.57 -11.01
C LYS A 127 -29.98 16.53 -11.66
N ASP A 128 -30.45 15.33 -12.01
CA ASP A 128 -31.77 15.13 -12.63
C ASP A 128 -32.87 14.91 -11.59
N SER A 129 -32.55 14.97 -10.28
CA SER A 129 -33.45 14.81 -9.14
C SER A 129 -34.11 13.44 -9.06
N SER A 130 -33.52 12.40 -9.65
CA SER A 130 -33.97 11.01 -9.50
C SER A 130 -33.44 10.36 -8.21
N PHE A 131 -32.38 10.92 -7.63
CA PHE A 131 -31.90 10.59 -6.29
C PHE A 131 -31.88 11.85 -5.40
N PRO A 132 -32.37 11.79 -4.14
CA PRO A 132 -33.01 10.64 -3.49
C PRO A 132 -34.45 10.41 -3.97
N ALA A 133 -34.82 9.13 -4.22
CA ALA A 133 -36.20 8.74 -4.50
C ALA A 133 -37.01 8.62 -3.19
N VAL A 134 -38.32 8.35 -3.29
CA VAL A 134 -39.20 8.29 -2.11
C VAL A 134 -38.74 7.28 -1.06
N GLU A 135 -38.20 6.14 -1.49
CA GLU A 135 -37.66 5.10 -0.60
C GLU A 135 -36.42 5.54 0.19
N HIS A 136 -35.75 6.60 -0.24
CA HIS A 136 -34.58 7.17 0.42
C HIS A 136 -34.93 8.32 1.37
N THR A 137 -36.24 8.59 1.60
CA THR A 137 -36.73 9.72 2.40
C THR A 137 -37.41 9.25 3.68
N PHE A 138 -37.47 10.13 4.65
CA PHE A 138 -38.18 9.89 5.89
C PHE A 138 -39.50 10.66 5.88
N LYS A 139 -40.54 10.04 6.42
CA LYS A 139 -41.86 10.66 6.57
C LYS A 139 -41.97 11.42 7.88
N ILE A 140 -42.70 12.49 7.89
CA ILE A 140 -43.17 13.20 9.09
C ILE A 140 -44.70 13.24 9.05
N ASP A 141 -45.30 13.21 10.21
CA ASP A 141 -46.74 13.33 10.34
C ASP A 141 -47.19 14.74 9.92
N ASP A 142 -48.20 14.80 9.03
CA ASP A 142 -48.78 16.06 8.50
C ASP A 142 -49.35 16.93 9.63
N GLU A 143 -49.87 16.35 10.72
CA GLU A 143 -50.35 17.09 11.89
C GLU A 143 -49.23 17.82 12.62
N ILE A 144 -48.01 17.28 12.59
CA ILE A 144 -46.83 17.99 13.11
C ILE A 144 -46.50 19.18 12.24
N LEU A 145 -46.47 18.96 10.91
CA LEU A 145 -46.21 20.05 9.94
C LEU A 145 -47.19 21.21 10.04
N LYS A 146 -48.48 20.92 10.22
CA LYS A 146 -49.55 21.96 10.41
C LYS A 146 -49.33 22.85 11.64
N ARG A 147 -48.57 22.38 12.64
CA ARG A 147 -48.27 23.15 13.85
C ARG A 147 -47.02 24.01 13.72
N LEU A 148 -46.28 23.92 12.62
CA LEU A 148 -45.06 24.71 12.42
C LEU A 148 -45.36 26.01 11.63
N TYR A 149 -46.54 26.14 11.08
CA TYR A 149 -47.05 27.32 10.38
C TYR A 149 -48.45 27.65 10.97
#